data_90d01a53cd6033221607fb5bbc90b93e
#
_entry.id   90d01a53cd6033221607fb5bbc90b93e
#
_cell.length_a   1.000
_cell.length_b   1.000
_cell.length_c   1.000
_cell.angle_alpha   90.00
_cell.angle_beta   90.00
_cell.angle_gamma   90.00
#
_symmetry.space_group_name_H-M   'P 1'
#
loop_
_entity.id
_entity.type
_entity.pdbx_description
1 polymer ?
#
loop_
_entity_poly.entity_id
_entity_poly.type
_entity_poly.pdbx_seq_one_letter_code
_entity_poly.pdbx_strand_id
1 'polypeptide(L)'
;GLTDDEAGRINEILDRAANPLELAMYSVMWSEHCSYKSSRIHLGRLPTEAPWVLVGPGENAGVVDVGDGIAAAIRIESHNHPSAIEPYQGAATGVGGILRDIFTMGARPIALMDPLRFGPLDDPRSRWIAEGVVSGVSGYGNAVGVPTVGGEVVFDETYRGNPLVNVLCLGVLPTERLVLAQASGVGNLAVLLGSSTGRDGIGGVSVLASAGFSEADDGDKRPSVQVGDPYEEKRLIEACLQLLDEGLVVGIQDLGGAGLTCATSETASRGG
;
A
#
# COMPACT_ATOMS: atom_id res chain seq x y z
N GLY A 1 -0.55 19.25 2.31
CA GLY A 1 -0.40 19.86 3.62
C GLY A 1 -1.74 20.00 4.34
N LEU A 2 -1.66 20.47 5.57
CA LEU A 2 -2.84 20.80 6.37
C LEU A 2 -3.42 22.16 5.94
N THR A 3 -4.73 22.29 6.00
CA THR A 3 -5.42 23.58 5.95
C THR A 3 -5.39 24.26 7.31
N ASP A 4 -5.69 25.57 7.38
CA ASP A 4 -5.77 26.31 8.64
C ASP A 4 -6.86 25.74 9.56
N ASP A 5 -7.99 25.32 9.00
CA ASP A 5 -9.09 24.68 9.75
C ASP A 5 -8.65 23.33 10.34
N GLU A 6 -7.92 22.52 9.58
CA GLU A 6 -7.38 21.27 10.07
C GLU A 6 -6.35 21.49 11.18
N ALA A 7 -5.48 22.49 11.05
CA ALA A 7 -4.52 22.84 12.10
C ALA A 7 -5.23 23.34 13.39
N GLY A 8 -6.30 24.11 13.25
CA GLY A 8 -7.17 24.50 14.37
C GLY A 8 -7.77 23.29 15.07
N ARG A 9 -8.34 22.36 14.31
CA ARG A 9 -8.94 21.14 14.86
C ARG A 9 -7.92 20.22 15.55
N ILE A 10 -6.69 20.16 15.07
CA ILE A 10 -5.61 19.40 15.74
C ILE A 10 -5.36 19.98 17.14
N ASN A 11 -5.28 21.31 17.27
CA ASN A 11 -5.08 21.97 18.55
C ASN A 11 -6.26 21.72 19.52
N GLU A 12 -7.47 21.67 19.01
CA GLU A 12 -8.67 21.30 19.80
C GLU A 12 -8.59 19.85 20.30
N ILE A 13 -8.20 18.90 19.44
CA ILE A 13 -8.05 17.47 19.81
C ILE A 13 -6.97 17.30 20.88
N LEU A 14 -5.84 18.02 20.75
CA LEU A 14 -4.72 17.92 21.67
C LEU A 14 -4.92 18.74 22.97
N ASP A 15 -5.93 19.62 23.03
CA ASP A 15 -6.14 20.62 24.08
C ASP A 15 -4.90 21.49 24.34
N ARG A 16 -4.12 21.74 23.30
CA ARG A 16 -2.92 22.58 23.27
C ARG A 16 -2.44 22.83 21.83
N ALA A 17 -1.51 23.75 21.69
CA ALA A 17 -0.82 23.92 20.40
C ALA A 17 -0.02 22.66 20.04
N ALA A 18 -0.18 22.20 18.81
CA ALA A 18 0.59 21.09 18.26
C ALA A 18 2.05 21.53 18.03
N ASN A 19 2.99 20.63 18.32
CA ASN A 19 4.39 20.85 17.96
C ASN A 19 4.66 20.52 16.48
N PRO A 20 5.83 20.90 15.92
CA PRO A 20 6.12 20.65 14.50
C PRO A 20 6.08 19.17 14.08
N LEU A 21 6.47 18.24 14.96
CA LEU A 21 6.42 16.81 14.67
C LEU A 21 4.97 16.32 14.59
N GLU A 22 4.13 16.73 15.54
CA GLU A 22 2.70 16.39 15.53
C GLU A 22 2.01 16.93 14.28
N LEU A 23 2.27 18.18 13.89
CA LEU A 23 1.73 18.73 12.65
C LEU A 23 2.20 17.94 11.41
N ALA A 24 3.46 17.50 11.38
CA ALA A 24 3.96 16.66 10.31
C ALA A 24 3.26 15.29 10.26
N MET A 25 3.08 14.64 11.41
CA MET A 25 2.36 13.36 11.52
C MET A 25 0.90 13.50 11.07
N TYR A 26 0.18 14.50 11.57
CA TYR A 26 -1.20 14.76 11.15
C TYR A 26 -1.29 15.10 9.65
N SER A 27 -0.34 15.86 9.11
CA SER A 27 -0.30 16.21 7.69
C SER A 27 -0.27 14.98 6.78
N VAL A 28 0.44 13.95 7.18
CA VAL A 28 0.51 12.70 6.42
C VAL A 28 -0.73 11.84 6.66
N MET A 29 -1.12 11.64 7.93
CA MET A 29 -2.25 10.78 8.30
C MET A 29 -3.61 11.34 7.83
N TRP A 30 -3.76 12.67 7.74
CA TRP A 30 -4.97 13.33 7.23
C TRP A 30 -4.89 13.68 5.75
N SER A 31 -3.89 13.20 5.03
CA SER A 31 -3.89 13.27 3.56
C SER A 31 -5.05 12.44 2.98
N GLU A 32 -5.52 12.78 1.79
CA GLU A 32 -6.56 11.98 1.11
C GLU A 32 -6.15 10.51 0.96
N HIS A 33 -4.86 10.26 0.74
CA HIS A 33 -4.31 8.91 0.57
C HIS A 33 -4.50 8.04 1.82
N CYS A 34 -4.26 8.59 3.04
CA CYS A 34 -4.37 7.81 4.28
C CYS A 34 -5.77 7.86 4.90
N SER A 35 -6.45 9.02 4.84
CA SER A 35 -7.71 9.23 5.55
C SER A 35 -8.96 9.06 4.71
N TYR A 36 -8.83 9.06 3.38
CA TYR A 36 -9.96 9.07 2.44
C TYR A 36 -10.97 10.19 2.73
N LYS A 37 -10.49 11.35 3.26
CA LYS A 37 -11.36 12.41 3.80
C LYS A 37 -12.38 12.95 2.82
N SER A 38 -12.07 12.96 1.52
CA SER A 38 -12.98 13.41 0.47
C SER A 38 -13.77 12.26 -0.16
N SER A 39 -13.17 11.08 -0.33
CA SER A 39 -13.78 9.92 -1.00
C SER A 39 -14.62 9.03 -0.08
N ARG A 40 -14.43 9.14 1.23
CA ARG A 40 -15.10 8.28 2.23
C ARG A 40 -16.63 8.26 2.10
N ILE A 41 -17.24 9.38 1.74
CA ILE A 41 -18.70 9.46 1.54
C ILE A 41 -19.18 8.58 0.37
N HIS A 42 -18.33 8.39 -0.64
CA HIS A 42 -18.61 7.54 -1.78
C HIS A 42 -18.34 6.08 -1.45
N LEU A 43 -17.22 5.79 -0.77
CA LEU A 43 -16.85 4.44 -0.33
C LEU A 43 -17.91 3.85 0.60
N GLY A 44 -18.49 4.66 1.51
CA GLY A 44 -19.58 4.24 2.40
C GLY A 44 -20.89 3.83 1.70
N ARG A 45 -20.99 4.00 0.37
CA ARG A 45 -22.13 3.55 -0.44
C ARG A 45 -21.96 2.11 -0.96
N LEU A 46 -20.75 1.57 -0.86
CA LEU A 46 -20.46 0.22 -1.31
C LEU A 46 -20.90 -0.78 -0.21
N PRO A 47 -21.45 -1.93 -0.59
CA PRO A 47 -21.76 -2.99 0.37
C PRO A 47 -20.45 -3.61 0.87
N THR A 48 -20.26 -3.62 2.18
CA THR A 48 -19.03 -4.11 2.83
C THR A 48 -19.29 -5.26 3.80
N GLU A 49 -20.54 -5.64 3.97
CA GLU A 49 -20.94 -6.67 4.93
C GLU A 49 -21.65 -7.84 4.22
N ALA A 50 -21.23 -9.06 4.55
CA ALA A 50 -21.88 -10.30 4.15
C ALA A 50 -21.47 -11.41 5.13
N PRO A 51 -22.25 -12.54 5.25
CA PRO A 51 -21.91 -13.62 6.18
C PRO A 51 -20.52 -14.25 5.99
N TRP A 52 -19.98 -14.15 4.79
CA TRP A 52 -18.65 -14.68 4.45
C TRP A 52 -17.53 -13.63 4.51
N VAL A 53 -17.82 -12.37 4.84
CA VAL A 53 -16.80 -11.34 5.05
C VAL A 53 -16.24 -11.46 6.46
N LEU A 54 -14.98 -11.85 6.57
CA LEU A 54 -14.28 -11.97 7.85
C LEU A 54 -13.63 -10.64 8.25
N VAL A 55 -13.09 -9.91 7.27
CA VAL A 55 -12.47 -8.59 7.46
C VAL A 55 -12.94 -7.66 6.34
N GLY A 56 -13.58 -6.58 6.73
CA GLY A 56 -14.00 -5.50 5.84
C GLY A 56 -12.97 -4.38 5.75
N PRO A 57 -13.36 -3.18 5.25
CA PRO A 57 -12.47 -2.01 5.16
C PRO A 57 -11.93 -1.59 6.53
N GLY A 58 -10.64 -1.21 6.58
CA GLY A 58 -9.99 -0.69 7.78
C GLY A 58 -8.76 -1.50 8.24
N GLU A 59 -8.50 -2.62 7.60
CA GLU A 59 -7.31 -3.45 7.78
C GLU A 59 -6.45 -3.45 6.50
N ASN A 60 -5.31 -4.16 6.52
CA ASN A 60 -4.39 -4.19 5.38
C ASN A 60 -5.03 -4.81 4.13
N ALA A 61 -5.89 -5.81 4.29
CA ALA A 61 -6.62 -6.44 3.19
C ALA A 61 -8.03 -6.82 3.60
N GLY A 62 -8.94 -6.92 2.63
CA GLY A 62 -10.22 -7.59 2.82
C GLY A 62 -10.03 -9.10 2.89
N VAL A 63 -10.78 -9.78 3.77
CA VAL A 63 -10.69 -11.23 3.92
C VAL A 63 -12.08 -11.84 3.86
N VAL A 64 -12.23 -12.87 3.04
CA VAL A 64 -13.48 -13.61 2.88
C VAL A 64 -13.28 -15.10 3.16
N ASP A 65 -14.27 -15.70 3.80
CA ASP A 65 -14.37 -17.16 3.96
C ASP A 65 -14.73 -17.78 2.61
N VAL A 66 -13.94 -18.74 2.15
CA VAL A 66 -14.21 -19.50 0.92
C VAL A 66 -14.65 -20.94 1.19
N GLY A 67 -14.86 -21.29 2.44
CA GLY A 67 -15.28 -22.61 2.89
C GLY A 67 -14.13 -23.51 3.31
N ASP A 68 -14.46 -24.65 3.88
CA ASP A 68 -13.52 -25.70 4.31
C ASP A 68 -12.41 -25.21 5.27
N GLY A 69 -12.67 -24.14 6.04
CA GLY A 69 -11.69 -23.56 6.96
C GLY A 69 -10.60 -22.72 6.26
N ILE A 70 -10.81 -22.35 5.01
CA ILE A 70 -9.90 -21.53 4.23
C ILE A 70 -10.48 -20.14 4.03
N ALA A 71 -9.66 -19.11 4.13
CA ALA A 71 -10.00 -17.75 3.79
C ALA A 71 -9.10 -17.22 2.66
N ALA A 72 -9.64 -16.27 1.89
CA ALA A 72 -8.94 -15.54 0.85
C ALA A 72 -8.76 -14.08 1.28
N ALA A 73 -7.52 -13.60 1.32
CA ALA A 73 -7.17 -12.21 1.51
C ALA A 73 -6.98 -11.55 0.15
N ILE A 74 -7.61 -10.39 -0.06
CA ILE A 74 -7.63 -9.70 -1.35
C ILE A 74 -7.38 -8.22 -1.11
N ARG A 75 -6.41 -7.66 -1.84
CA ARG A 75 -6.13 -6.23 -1.88
C ARG A 75 -5.84 -5.80 -3.31
N ILE A 76 -6.31 -4.63 -3.68
CA ILE A 76 -5.92 -3.93 -4.91
C ILE A 76 -5.50 -2.51 -4.55
N GLU A 77 -4.44 -2.04 -5.14
CA GLU A 77 -3.92 -0.69 -4.95
C GLU A 77 -3.41 -0.11 -6.27
N SER A 78 -3.43 1.23 -6.36
CA SER A 78 -2.95 1.98 -7.52
C SER A 78 -1.59 2.62 -7.21
N HIS A 79 -0.64 2.47 -8.14
CA HIS A 79 0.71 3.06 -8.03
C HIS A 79 1.01 3.95 -9.25
N ASN A 80 0.11 4.90 -9.54
CA ASN A 80 0.05 5.66 -10.78
C ASN A 80 1.16 6.70 -10.90
N HIS A 81 1.22 7.66 -9.97
CA HIS A 81 2.20 8.76 -9.98
C HIS A 81 3.65 8.29 -9.96
N PRO A 82 4.04 7.36 -9.07
CA PRO A 82 5.38 6.81 -9.10
C PRO A 82 5.74 6.20 -10.45
N SER A 83 4.79 5.50 -11.07
CA SER A 83 4.97 4.86 -12.38
C SER A 83 5.03 5.84 -13.54
N ALA A 84 4.42 7.02 -13.43
CA ALA A 84 4.56 8.07 -14.42
C ALA A 84 5.98 8.69 -14.44
N ILE A 85 6.64 8.71 -13.28
CA ILE A 85 7.96 9.34 -13.09
C ILE A 85 9.10 8.35 -13.29
N GLU A 86 8.99 7.17 -12.69
CA GLU A 86 9.98 6.09 -12.72
C GLU A 86 9.25 4.75 -12.93
N PRO A 87 8.85 4.40 -14.15
CA PRO A 87 7.89 3.34 -14.44
C PRO A 87 8.27 1.98 -13.86
N TYR A 88 9.56 1.61 -13.94
CA TYR A 88 10.03 0.33 -13.40
C TYR A 88 9.86 0.28 -11.88
N GLN A 89 10.43 1.25 -11.16
CA GLN A 89 10.39 1.25 -9.70
C GLN A 89 8.98 1.54 -9.17
N GLY A 90 8.25 2.43 -9.83
CA GLY A 90 6.86 2.73 -9.48
C GLY A 90 5.96 1.49 -9.52
N ALA A 91 6.05 0.70 -10.57
CA ALA A 91 5.29 -0.54 -10.71
C ALA A 91 5.82 -1.67 -9.81
N ALA A 92 7.14 -1.80 -9.69
CA ALA A 92 7.79 -2.78 -8.83
C ALA A 92 7.35 -2.60 -7.36
N THR A 93 7.38 -1.37 -6.85
CA THR A 93 6.93 -1.08 -5.48
C THR A 93 5.42 -1.19 -5.30
N GLY A 94 4.63 -1.03 -6.36
CA GLY A 94 3.22 -1.38 -6.37
C GLY A 94 2.98 -2.86 -6.08
N VAL A 95 3.78 -3.75 -6.70
CA VAL A 95 3.74 -5.19 -6.39
C VAL A 95 4.19 -5.45 -4.96
N GLY A 96 5.31 -4.86 -4.52
CA GLY A 96 5.80 -5.04 -3.16
C GLY A 96 4.80 -4.60 -2.10
N GLY A 97 4.20 -3.41 -2.25
CA GLY A 97 3.19 -2.90 -1.31
C GLY A 97 2.01 -3.85 -1.15
N ILE A 98 1.48 -4.33 -2.28
CA ILE A 98 0.31 -5.21 -2.24
C ILE A 98 0.60 -6.60 -1.65
N LEU A 99 1.81 -7.11 -1.84
CA LEU A 99 2.24 -8.37 -1.22
C LEU A 99 2.32 -8.23 0.30
N ARG A 100 2.86 -7.10 0.80
CA ARG A 100 2.95 -6.81 2.24
C ARG A 100 1.57 -6.78 2.90
N ASP A 101 0.60 -6.12 2.30
CA ASP A 101 -0.78 -6.09 2.79
C ASP A 101 -1.39 -7.49 2.94
N ILE A 102 -1.01 -8.42 2.07
CA ILE A 102 -1.53 -9.79 2.09
C ILE A 102 -0.85 -10.64 3.16
N PHE A 103 0.49 -10.69 3.20
CA PHE A 103 1.15 -11.59 4.15
C PHE A 103 1.07 -11.09 5.60
N THR A 104 0.89 -9.78 5.82
CA THR A 104 0.63 -9.24 7.17
C THR A 104 -0.74 -9.63 7.73
N MET A 105 -1.67 -10.10 6.89
CA MET A 105 -2.92 -10.73 7.34
C MET A 105 -2.76 -12.22 7.69
N GLY A 106 -1.57 -12.78 7.59
CA GLY A 106 -1.30 -14.22 7.75
C GLY A 106 -1.53 -15.02 6.48
N ALA A 107 -1.84 -14.36 5.37
CA ALA A 107 -2.13 -15.02 4.11
C ALA A 107 -0.87 -15.19 3.25
N ARG A 108 -0.70 -16.36 2.64
CA ARG A 108 0.35 -16.58 1.64
C ARG A 108 -0.08 -15.99 0.31
N PRO A 109 0.65 -15.01 -0.25
CA PRO A 109 0.42 -14.53 -1.60
C PRO A 109 0.56 -15.65 -2.62
N ILE A 110 -0.41 -15.82 -3.52
CA ILE A 110 -0.42 -16.89 -4.52
C ILE A 110 -0.64 -16.40 -5.94
N ALA A 111 -1.21 -15.21 -6.14
CA ALA A 111 -1.51 -14.69 -7.47
C ALA A 111 -1.55 -13.17 -7.48
N LEU A 112 -1.13 -12.60 -8.61
CA LEU A 112 -1.27 -11.18 -8.94
C LEU A 112 -2.23 -11.01 -10.12
N MET A 113 -2.89 -9.85 -10.19
CA MET A 113 -3.63 -9.37 -11.35
C MET A 113 -3.33 -7.88 -11.55
N ASP A 114 -3.09 -7.49 -12.80
CA ASP A 114 -2.60 -6.15 -13.12
C ASP A 114 -3.53 -5.44 -14.13
N PRO A 115 -4.59 -4.73 -13.67
CA PRO A 115 -5.40 -3.88 -14.55
C PRO A 115 -4.65 -2.58 -14.86
N LEU A 116 -4.13 -2.46 -16.08
CA LEU A 116 -3.25 -1.37 -16.50
C LEU A 116 -3.95 -0.45 -17.52
N ARG A 117 -3.66 0.86 -17.43
CA ARG A 117 -4.14 1.87 -18.38
C ARG A 117 -2.98 2.76 -18.80
N PHE A 118 -2.82 2.94 -20.08
CA PHE A 118 -1.75 3.75 -20.66
C PHE A 118 -2.29 4.69 -21.73
N GLY A 119 -1.55 5.75 -22.03
CA GLY A 119 -1.74 6.52 -23.25
C GLY A 119 -1.43 5.72 -24.51
N PRO A 120 -1.73 6.24 -25.71
CA PRO A 120 -1.46 5.57 -26.96
C PRO A 120 0.03 5.21 -27.14
N LEU A 121 0.31 4.03 -27.69
CA LEU A 121 1.68 3.53 -27.86
C LEU A 121 2.47 4.19 -29.01
N ASP A 122 1.83 4.99 -29.86
CA ASP A 122 2.50 5.84 -30.84
C ASP A 122 3.18 7.07 -30.19
N ASP A 123 2.76 7.43 -28.95
CA ASP A 123 3.43 8.41 -28.12
C ASP A 123 4.68 7.78 -27.43
N PRO A 124 5.88 8.34 -27.63
CA PRO A 124 7.13 7.80 -27.07
C PRO A 124 7.11 7.73 -25.54
N ARG A 125 6.49 8.72 -24.86
CA ARG A 125 6.38 8.74 -23.40
C ARG A 125 5.49 7.62 -22.88
N SER A 126 4.30 7.44 -23.47
CA SER A 126 3.37 6.38 -23.10
C SER A 126 3.97 4.99 -23.32
N ARG A 127 4.73 4.81 -24.41
CA ARG A 127 5.46 3.55 -24.68
C ARG A 127 6.52 3.27 -23.61
N TRP A 128 7.35 4.26 -23.29
CA TRP A 128 8.36 4.13 -22.23
C TRP A 128 7.76 3.79 -20.89
N ILE A 129 6.63 4.42 -20.52
CA ILE A 129 5.90 4.12 -19.29
C ILE A 129 5.40 2.66 -19.33
N ALA A 130 4.74 2.24 -20.38
CA ALA A 130 4.18 0.89 -20.49
C ALA A 130 5.27 -0.20 -20.43
N GLU A 131 6.39 -0.03 -21.14
CA GLU A 131 7.52 -0.94 -21.11
C GLU A 131 8.14 -1.04 -19.71
N GLY A 132 8.33 0.10 -19.04
CA GLY A 132 8.87 0.16 -17.68
C GLY A 132 7.94 -0.47 -16.65
N VAL A 133 6.64 -0.19 -16.72
CA VAL A 133 5.62 -0.77 -15.82
C VAL A 133 5.58 -2.29 -15.94
N VAL A 134 5.46 -2.82 -17.15
CA VAL A 134 5.44 -4.28 -17.39
C VAL A 134 6.73 -4.92 -16.88
N SER A 135 7.88 -4.28 -17.12
CA SER A 135 9.17 -4.78 -16.64
C SER A 135 9.27 -4.76 -15.11
N GLY A 136 8.73 -3.72 -14.45
CA GLY A 136 8.72 -3.61 -12.99
C GLY A 136 7.84 -4.67 -12.33
N VAL A 137 6.60 -4.85 -12.82
CA VAL A 137 5.70 -5.93 -12.35
C VAL A 137 6.35 -7.30 -12.54
N SER A 138 6.87 -7.57 -13.73
CA SER A 138 7.53 -8.83 -14.07
C SER A 138 8.76 -9.09 -13.18
N GLY A 139 9.63 -8.09 -13.03
CA GLY A 139 10.86 -8.22 -12.24
C GLY A 139 10.57 -8.54 -10.78
N TYR A 140 9.60 -7.86 -10.19
CA TYR A 140 9.23 -8.10 -8.79
C TYR A 140 8.49 -9.42 -8.60
N GLY A 141 7.46 -9.68 -9.38
CA GLY A 141 6.67 -10.91 -9.30
C GLY A 141 7.53 -12.18 -9.48
N ASN A 142 8.45 -12.17 -10.47
CA ASN A 142 9.36 -13.28 -10.69
C ASN A 142 10.34 -13.48 -9.51
N ALA A 143 10.87 -12.40 -8.93
CA ALA A 143 11.81 -12.50 -7.82
C ALA A 143 11.16 -13.07 -6.55
N VAL A 144 9.92 -12.68 -6.26
CA VAL A 144 9.18 -13.21 -5.10
C VAL A 144 8.50 -14.55 -5.38
N GLY A 145 8.36 -14.93 -6.64
CA GLY A 145 7.75 -16.20 -7.06
C GLY A 145 6.22 -16.20 -7.01
N VAL A 146 5.59 -15.04 -7.20
CA VAL A 146 4.12 -14.88 -7.25
C VAL A 146 3.72 -14.52 -8.69
N PRO A 147 2.98 -15.41 -9.40
CA PRO A 147 2.65 -15.19 -10.81
C PRO A 147 1.53 -14.19 -11.01
N THR A 148 1.60 -13.38 -12.06
CA THR A 148 0.45 -12.68 -12.61
C THR A 148 -0.42 -13.66 -13.39
N VAL A 149 -1.66 -13.86 -12.97
CA VAL A 149 -2.61 -14.83 -13.55
C VAL A 149 -3.72 -14.18 -14.36
N GLY A 150 -3.81 -12.85 -14.34
CA GLY A 150 -4.84 -12.10 -15.07
C GLY A 150 -4.60 -10.61 -15.01
N GLY A 151 -5.55 -9.88 -15.57
CA GLY A 151 -5.51 -8.43 -15.67
C GLY A 151 -6.11 -7.96 -17.01
N GLU A 152 -5.92 -6.69 -17.30
CA GLU A 152 -6.28 -6.13 -18.59
C GLU A 152 -5.36 -4.96 -18.93
N VAL A 153 -5.24 -4.64 -20.21
CA VAL A 153 -4.53 -3.44 -20.67
C VAL A 153 -5.42 -2.63 -21.57
N VAL A 154 -5.56 -1.34 -21.26
CA VAL A 154 -6.34 -0.38 -22.07
C VAL A 154 -5.44 0.78 -22.45
N PHE A 155 -5.55 1.23 -23.71
CA PHE A 155 -4.86 2.39 -24.23
C PHE A 155 -5.88 3.47 -24.59
N ASP A 156 -5.75 4.67 -24.00
CA ASP A 156 -6.64 5.79 -24.25
C ASP A 156 -5.89 7.12 -24.05
N GLU A 157 -6.26 8.15 -24.80
CA GLU A 157 -5.66 9.48 -24.71
C GLU A 157 -5.72 10.10 -23.30
N THR A 158 -6.74 9.78 -22.54
CA THR A 158 -6.89 10.26 -21.15
C THR A 158 -5.76 9.85 -20.22
N TYR A 159 -5.04 8.78 -20.55
CA TYR A 159 -3.92 8.28 -19.74
C TYR A 159 -2.55 8.70 -20.28
N ARG A 160 -2.50 9.62 -21.25
CA ARG A 160 -1.24 10.17 -21.75
C ARG A 160 -0.47 10.86 -20.61
N GLY A 161 0.73 10.36 -20.32
CA GLY A 161 1.59 10.88 -19.24
C GLY A 161 1.16 10.56 -17.80
N ASN A 162 -0.07 10.07 -17.58
CA ASN A 162 -0.59 9.68 -16.26
C ASN A 162 -1.29 8.31 -16.34
N PRO A 163 -0.54 7.22 -16.27
CA PRO A 163 -1.09 5.87 -16.37
C PRO A 163 -1.94 5.51 -15.14
N LEU A 164 -2.80 4.51 -15.26
CA LEU A 164 -3.29 3.76 -14.11
C LEU A 164 -2.52 2.45 -14.03
N VAL A 165 -1.80 2.29 -12.93
CA VAL A 165 -1.03 1.08 -12.63
C VAL A 165 -1.62 0.47 -11.38
N ASN A 166 -2.48 -0.51 -11.56
CA ASN A 166 -3.12 -1.19 -10.44
C ASN A 166 -2.52 -2.59 -10.30
N VAL A 167 -2.27 -2.99 -9.07
CA VAL A 167 -1.84 -4.34 -8.73
C VAL A 167 -2.81 -4.90 -7.70
N LEU A 168 -3.38 -6.06 -8.00
CA LEU A 168 -4.16 -6.85 -7.06
C LEU A 168 -3.34 -8.06 -6.65
N CYS A 169 -3.36 -8.37 -5.37
CA CYS A 169 -2.82 -9.63 -4.85
C CYS A 169 -3.93 -10.44 -4.18
N LEU A 170 -3.93 -11.73 -4.46
CA LEU A 170 -4.70 -12.73 -3.77
C LEU A 170 -3.78 -13.59 -2.91
N GLY A 171 -4.14 -13.76 -1.65
CA GLY A 171 -3.50 -14.71 -0.75
C GLY A 171 -4.49 -15.68 -0.13
N VAL A 172 -4.01 -16.78 0.39
CA VAL A 172 -4.82 -17.77 1.09
C VAL A 172 -4.25 -18.07 2.47
N LEU A 173 -5.13 -18.37 3.41
CA LEU A 173 -4.76 -18.74 4.78
C LEU A 173 -5.82 -19.69 5.37
N PRO A 174 -5.45 -20.55 6.34
CA PRO A 174 -6.42 -21.15 7.24
C PRO A 174 -7.15 -20.06 8.02
N THR A 175 -8.47 -20.12 8.12
CA THR A 175 -9.29 -19.07 8.75
C THR A 175 -8.86 -18.77 10.20
N GLU A 176 -8.42 -19.79 10.93
CA GLU A 176 -7.94 -19.65 12.30
C GLU A 176 -6.58 -18.94 12.44
N ARG A 177 -5.88 -18.73 11.33
CA ARG A 177 -4.58 -18.03 11.29
C ARG A 177 -4.67 -16.57 10.89
N LEU A 178 -5.89 -16.05 10.77
CA LEU A 178 -6.10 -14.65 10.46
C LEU A 178 -5.54 -13.76 11.57
N VAL A 179 -4.67 -12.84 11.20
CA VAL A 179 -4.04 -11.87 12.11
C VAL A 179 -4.42 -10.46 11.69
N LEU A 180 -4.71 -9.62 12.68
CA LEU A 180 -5.05 -8.22 12.47
C LEU A 180 -3.89 -7.31 12.91
N ALA A 181 -3.86 -6.12 12.35
CA ALA A 181 -2.84 -5.11 12.63
C ALA A 181 -3.13 -4.39 13.96
N GLN A 182 -2.80 -5.02 15.09
CA GLN A 182 -3.03 -4.47 16.43
C GLN A 182 -1.83 -4.64 17.36
N ALA A 183 -1.54 -3.61 18.17
CA ALA A 183 -0.53 -3.67 19.22
C ALA A 183 -1.21 -3.98 20.56
N SER A 184 -1.48 -5.27 20.82
CA SER A 184 -2.12 -5.72 22.07
C SER A 184 -1.12 -6.36 23.03
N GLY A 185 -1.46 -6.37 24.33
CA GLY A 185 -0.66 -7.00 25.36
C GLY A 185 0.39 -6.08 25.99
N VAL A 186 0.13 -5.65 27.24
CA VAL A 186 1.09 -4.82 28.00
C VAL A 186 2.40 -5.55 28.20
N GLY A 187 3.51 -4.93 27.83
CA GLY A 187 4.85 -5.51 27.93
C GLY A 187 5.34 -6.22 26.66
N ASN A 188 4.50 -6.38 25.64
CA ASN A 188 4.92 -6.87 24.34
C ASN A 188 5.84 -5.84 23.64
N LEU A 189 6.74 -6.35 22.80
CA LEU A 189 7.71 -5.53 22.08
C LEU A 189 7.21 -5.20 20.68
N ALA A 190 7.39 -3.94 20.24
CA ALA A 190 7.31 -3.58 18.85
C ALA A 190 8.65 -3.86 18.18
N VAL A 191 8.64 -4.70 17.13
CA VAL A 191 9.84 -5.11 16.40
C VAL A 191 9.74 -4.64 14.96
N LEU A 192 10.73 -3.87 14.50
CA LEU A 192 10.85 -3.47 13.10
C LEU A 192 11.65 -4.53 12.34
N LEU A 193 11.04 -5.08 11.29
CA LEU A 193 11.65 -6.07 10.40
C LEU A 193 11.72 -5.54 8.98
N GLY A 194 12.77 -5.84 8.25
CA GLY A 194 12.87 -5.54 6.83
C GLY A 194 14.25 -5.08 6.39
N SER A 195 14.31 -4.67 5.14
CA SER A 195 15.51 -4.14 4.51
C SER A 195 15.93 -2.80 5.13
N SER A 196 17.22 -2.51 5.08
CA SER A 196 17.72 -1.16 5.37
C SER A 196 17.26 -0.22 4.28
N THR A 197 16.52 0.83 4.65
CA THR A 197 16.03 1.83 3.70
C THR A 197 16.95 3.04 3.65
N GLY A 198 17.11 3.59 2.44
CA GLY A 198 17.72 4.90 2.22
C GLY A 198 16.72 6.04 2.47
N ARG A 199 16.93 7.13 1.76
CA ARG A 199 16.03 8.29 1.75
C ARG A 199 15.05 8.27 0.58
N ASP A 200 15.11 7.24 -0.25
CA ASP A 200 14.23 7.05 -1.40
C ASP A 200 12.79 6.90 -0.91
N GLY A 201 11.87 7.59 -1.55
CA GLY A 201 10.47 7.58 -1.20
C GLY A 201 10.06 8.44 -0.01
N ILE A 202 10.97 9.19 0.62
CA ILE A 202 10.61 10.13 1.70
C ILE A 202 9.60 11.15 1.18
N GLY A 203 8.47 11.24 1.86
CA GLY A 203 7.37 12.13 1.48
C GLY A 203 6.66 11.74 0.18
N GLY A 204 7.00 10.58 -0.40
CA GLY A 204 6.48 10.13 -1.69
C GLY A 204 4.97 10.17 -1.80
N VAL A 205 4.26 9.66 -0.80
CA VAL A 205 2.79 9.71 -0.74
C VAL A 205 2.26 11.14 -0.78
N SER A 206 2.82 12.04 0.03
CA SER A 206 2.38 13.44 0.10
C SER A 206 2.75 14.22 -1.17
N VAL A 207 3.93 13.98 -1.73
CA VAL A 207 4.43 14.68 -2.92
C VAL A 207 3.78 14.14 -4.18
N LEU A 208 3.70 12.80 -4.33
CA LEU A 208 3.26 12.17 -5.56
C LEU A 208 1.74 12.02 -5.66
N ALA A 209 1.03 11.84 -4.55
CA ALA A 209 -0.42 11.70 -4.55
C ALA A 209 -1.18 13.03 -4.57
N SER A 210 -0.53 14.14 -4.22
CA SER A 210 -1.16 15.47 -4.08
C SER A 210 -0.67 16.51 -5.08
N ALA A 211 0.38 16.22 -5.85
CA ALA A 211 0.94 17.16 -6.81
C ALA A 211 0.28 17.02 -8.19
N GLY A 212 0.02 18.15 -8.85
CA GLY A 212 -0.31 18.16 -10.27
C GLY A 212 0.89 17.71 -11.11
N PHE A 213 0.64 17.07 -12.26
CA PHE A 213 1.68 16.74 -13.23
C PHE A 213 2.04 17.97 -14.05
N SER A 214 3.35 18.27 -14.14
CA SER A 214 3.91 19.09 -15.19
C SER A 214 5.16 18.39 -15.70
N GLU A 215 5.34 18.31 -17.01
CA GLU A 215 6.52 17.67 -17.63
C GLU A 215 7.86 18.27 -17.16
N ALA A 216 7.83 19.52 -16.67
CA ALA A 216 9.03 20.22 -16.17
C ALA A 216 9.50 19.74 -14.80
N ASP A 217 8.62 19.11 -14.00
CA ASP A 217 8.90 18.75 -12.58
C ASP A 217 9.32 17.29 -12.37
N ASP A 218 9.30 16.45 -13.39
CA ASP A 218 9.49 15.00 -13.26
C ASP A 218 10.89 14.64 -12.72
N GLY A 219 11.92 15.38 -13.10
CA GLY A 219 13.29 15.15 -12.65
C GLY A 219 13.48 15.37 -11.15
N ASP A 220 12.85 16.39 -10.61
CA ASP A 220 12.97 16.78 -9.20
C ASP A 220 12.16 15.87 -8.28
N LYS A 221 11.17 15.15 -8.82
CA LYS A 221 10.32 14.22 -8.07
C LYS A 221 10.85 12.79 -8.01
N ARG A 222 11.85 12.43 -8.82
CA ARG A 222 12.46 11.08 -8.85
C ARG A 222 12.90 10.57 -7.47
N PRO A 223 13.54 11.36 -6.61
CA PRO A 223 13.94 10.90 -5.27
C PRO A 223 12.75 10.52 -4.36
N SER A 224 11.54 10.96 -4.70
CA SER A 224 10.32 10.61 -3.96
C SER A 224 9.74 9.25 -4.37
N VAL A 225 10.26 8.60 -5.41
CA VAL A 225 9.87 7.25 -5.81
C VAL A 225 10.65 6.23 -4.98
N GLN A 226 9.94 5.29 -4.38
CA GLN A 226 10.56 4.20 -3.63
C GLN A 226 11.32 3.26 -4.56
N VAL A 227 12.39 2.65 -4.03
CA VAL A 227 13.13 1.57 -4.68
C VAL A 227 12.76 0.26 -3.99
N GLY A 228 12.21 -0.68 -4.76
CA GLY A 228 11.80 -1.98 -4.23
C GLY A 228 12.98 -2.95 -4.11
N ASP A 229 12.97 -3.77 -3.07
CA ASP A 229 13.91 -4.89 -2.88
C ASP A 229 13.14 -6.22 -2.83
N PRO A 230 12.87 -6.84 -3.99
CA PRO A 230 12.08 -8.05 -4.05
C PRO A 230 12.78 -9.28 -3.42
N TYR A 231 14.10 -9.25 -3.33
CA TYR A 231 14.84 -10.32 -2.66
C TYR A 231 14.60 -10.30 -1.14
N GLU A 232 14.76 -9.13 -0.53
CA GLU A 232 14.49 -8.98 0.89
C GLU A 232 13.01 -9.17 1.21
N GLU A 233 12.11 -8.72 0.33
CA GLU A 233 10.68 -8.95 0.54
C GLU A 233 10.30 -10.43 0.45
N LYS A 234 10.93 -11.21 -0.44
CA LYS A 234 10.76 -12.67 -0.44
C LYS A 234 11.16 -13.29 0.89
N ARG A 235 12.26 -12.85 1.47
CA ARG A 235 12.69 -13.32 2.80
C ARG A 235 11.72 -12.89 3.89
N LEU A 236 11.17 -11.67 3.80
CA LEU A 236 10.15 -11.18 4.74
C LEU A 236 8.87 -12.01 4.67
N ILE A 237 8.37 -12.34 3.49
CA ILE A 237 7.19 -13.21 3.31
C ILE A 237 7.38 -14.51 4.10
N GLU A 238 8.50 -15.19 3.88
CA GLU A 238 8.74 -16.48 4.55
C GLU A 238 8.94 -16.32 6.06
N ALA A 239 9.70 -15.33 6.49
CA ALA A 239 9.96 -15.08 7.90
C ALA A 239 8.68 -14.65 8.65
N CYS A 240 7.88 -13.74 8.11
CA CYS A 240 6.65 -13.29 8.75
C CYS A 240 5.62 -14.40 8.86
N LEU A 241 5.41 -15.18 7.79
CA LEU A 241 4.50 -16.33 7.84
C LEU A 241 4.94 -17.38 8.85
N GLN A 242 6.25 -17.63 8.97
CA GLN A 242 6.79 -18.55 9.99
C GLN A 242 6.58 -17.99 11.42
N LEU A 243 6.85 -16.70 11.66
CA LEU A 243 6.61 -16.07 12.97
C LEU A 243 5.13 -16.19 13.39
N LEU A 244 4.21 -16.05 12.44
CA LEU A 244 2.79 -16.20 12.67
C LEU A 244 2.41 -17.67 12.94
N ASP A 245 2.96 -18.61 12.16
CA ASP A 245 2.73 -20.04 12.33
C ASP A 245 3.21 -20.56 13.70
N GLU A 246 4.32 -20.01 14.21
CA GLU A 246 4.86 -20.34 15.52
C GLU A 246 4.18 -19.57 16.68
N GLY A 247 3.24 -18.67 16.39
CA GLY A 247 2.50 -17.90 17.38
C GLY A 247 3.38 -16.92 18.18
N LEU A 248 4.48 -16.45 17.58
CA LEU A 248 5.44 -15.55 18.23
C LEU A 248 5.04 -14.08 18.17
N VAL A 249 4.05 -13.73 17.36
CA VAL A 249 3.55 -12.36 17.21
C VAL A 249 2.04 -12.30 17.39
N VAL A 250 1.55 -11.22 17.97
CA VAL A 250 0.11 -10.99 18.25
C VAL A 250 -0.55 -10.06 17.25
N GLY A 251 0.24 -9.36 16.46
CA GLY A 251 -0.20 -8.47 15.39
C GLY A 251 0.97 -8.09 14.51
N ILE A 252 0.70 -7.75 13.27
CA ILE A 252 1.69 -7.35 12.30
C ILE A 252 1.10 -6.29 11.37
N GLN A 253 1.89 -5.29 11.01
CA GLN A 253 1.51 -4.18 10.13
C GLN A 253 2.65 -3.91 9.17
N ASP A 254 2.33 -3.71 7.91
CA ASP A 254 3.31 -3.19 6.96
C ASP A 254 3.60 -1.70 7.20
N LEU A 255 4.71 -1.22 6.66
CA LEU A 255 5.01 0.20 6.62
C LEU A 255 4.63 0.75 5.24
N GLY A 256 3.35 1.04 5.09
CA GLY A 256 2.78 1.61 3.87
C GLY A 256 3.18 3.07 3.63
N GLY A 257 2.33 3.84 2.94
CA GLY A 257 2.62 5.18 2.45
C GLY A 257 3.05 6.21 3.51
N ALA A 258 2.52 6.13 4.73
CA ALA A 258 2.92 6.98 5.85
C ALA A 258 3.98 6.34 6.76
N GLY A 259 4.52 5.19 6.38
CA GLY A 259 5.63 4.50 7.04
C GLY A 259 5.37 4.22 8.52
N LEU A 260 6.36 4.53 9.36
CA LEU A 260 6.28 4.32 10.81
C LEU A 260 5.11 5.07 11.46
N THR A 261 4.76 6.26 10.97
CA THR A 261 3.66 7.06 11.52
C THR A 261 2.34 6.30 11.40
N CYS A 262 2.04 5.75 10.23
CA CYS A 262 0.85 4.96 9.97
C CYS A 262 0.86 3.67 10.82
N ALA A 263 1.90 2.86 10.66
CA ALA A 263 1.99 1.56 11.32
C ALA A 263 1.87 1.66 12.86
N THR A 264 2.56 2.61 13.49
CA THR A 264 2.51 2.75 14.95
C THR A 264 1.20 3.33 15.45
N SER A 265 0.65 4.35 14.76
CA SER A 265 -0.59 4.99 15.17
C SER A 265 -1.79 4.06 15.03
N GLU A 266 -1.88 3.35 13.92
CA GLU A 266 -3.00 2.45 13.63
C GLU A 266 -2.98 1.23 14.53
N THR A 267 -1.85 0.57 14.69
CA THR A 267 -1.75 -0.60 15.55
C THR A 267 -2.00 -0.25 17.02
N ALA A 268 -1.52 0.91 17.49
CA ALA A 268 -1.81 1.39 18.84
C ALA A 268 -3.31 1.70 19.01
N SER A 269 -3.93 2.36 18.04
CA SER A 269 -5.37 2.68 18.09
C SER A 269 -6.25 1.43 18.15
N ARG A 270 -5.85 0.35 17.48
CA ARG A 270 -6.59 -0.92 17.47
C ARG A 270 -6.27 -1.81 18.67
N GLY A 271 -5.10 -1.68 19.25
CA GLY A 271 -4.63 -2.49 20.39
C GLY A 271 -5.04 -1.99 21.77
N GLY A 272 -5.51 -0.76 21.89
CA GLY A 272 -5.98 -0.14 23.12
C GLY A 272 -4.93 0.75 23.75
#